data_d3f77b3c467e5a4c41a88f845bd24bfb
#
_entry.id   d3f77b3c467e5a4c41a88f845bd24bfb
#
_cell.length_a   1.000
_cell.length_b   1.000
_cell.length_c   1.000
_cell.angle_alpha   90.00
_cell.angle_beta   90.00
_cell.angle_gamma   90.00
#
_symmetry.space_group_name_H-M   'P 1'
#
loop_
_entity.id
_entity.type
_entity.pdbx_description
1 polymer ?
#
loop_
_entity_poly.entity_id
_entity_poly.type
_entity_poly.pdbx_seq_one_letter_code
_entity_poly.pdbx_strand_id
1 'polypeptide(L)'
;IITVCTACIVQKDPVDNSDDSGTKKKSFGKYDIMKGWSESDYSRDEKYVYVKKGTDNKDEFNNFVVGSGESDYSEEEYEQFEKAILQQLSSKIGQLDNATLKGTAGTTDQGYTLLTFAITESNGTVTTQYYIIGEKKYCLIQETNYDKSEECDDATMEAVNSFTW
;
A
#
# COMPACT_ATOMS: atom_id res chain seq x y z
N ILE A 1 14.39 3.49 -6.93
CA ILE A 1 13.42 4.44 -7.55
C ILE A 1 12.04 3.96 -7.18
N ILE A 2 11.41 4.62 -6.17
CA ILE A 2 10.04 4.31 -5.77
C ILE A 2 9.12 5.04 -6.74
N THR A 3 8.50 4.30 -7.65
CA THR A 3 7.50 4.84 -8.56
C THR A 3 6.17 4.93 -7.82
N VAL A 4 5.71 6.14 -7.52
CA VAL A 4 4.32 6.37 -7.13
C VAL A 4 3.46 6.04 -8.35
N CYS A 5 2.61 5.02 -8.25
CA CYS A 5 1.69 4.66 -9.31
C CYS A 5 0.61 5.73 -9.45
N THR A 6 0.75 6.59 -10.46
CA THR A 6 -0.39 7.35 -10.98
C THR A 6 -1.26 6.35 -11.76
N ALA A 7 -2.53 6.25 -11.41
CA ALA A 7 -3.47 5.33 -12.05
C ALA A 7 -3.54 5.60 -13.57
N CYS A 8 -3.12 4.61 -14.38
CA CYS A 8 -3.36 4.62 -15.81
C CYS A 8 -4.69 3.93 -16.12
N ILE A 9 -5.59 4.62 -16.76
CA ILE A 9 -6.91 4.11 -17.21
C ILE A 9 -6.71 3.12 -18.34
N VAL A 10 -7.22 1.89 -18.19
CA VAL A 10 -7.31 0.85 -19.23
C VAL A 10 -8.72 0.26 -19.25
N GLN A 11 -9.24 0.04 -20.46
CA GLN A 11 -10.58 -0.51 -20.73
C GLN A 11 -10.80 -1.91 -20.14
N LYS A 12 -12.03 -2.17 -19.68
CA LYS A 12 -12.49 -3.25 -18.82
C LYS A 12 -13.10 -4.43 -19.60
N ASP A 13 -12.70 -5.66 -19.26
CA ASP A 13 -13.43 -6.90 -19.54
C ASP A 13 -14.33 -7.31 -18.36
N PRO A 14 -15.40 -8.12 -18.55
CA PRO A 14 -16.41 -8.35 -17.52
C PRO A 14 -15.89 -9.19 -16.34
N VAL A 15 -16.27 -8.75 -15.13
CA VAL A 15 -15.84 -9.24 -13.82
C VAL A 15 -16.42 -10.61 -13.48
N ASP A 16 -15.55 -11.53 -13.06
CA ASP A 16 -15.90 -12.77 -12.38
C ASP A 16 -16.31 -12.47 -10.90
N ASN A 17 -17.50 -12.94 -10.48
CA ASN A 17 -18.11 -12.70 -9.16
C ASN A 17 -17.61 -13.66 -8.05
N SER A 18 -16.43 -14.25 -8.16
CA SER A 18 -15.86 -15.07 -7.11
C SER A 18 -15.48 -14.22 -5.88
N ASP A 19 -15.74 -14.72 -4.68
CA ASP A 19 -15.27 -14.08 -3.45
C ASP A 19 -13.75 -14.29 -3.36
N ASP A 20 -12.99 -13.26 -3.71
CA ASP A 20 -11.53 -13.29 -3.74
C ASP A 20 -10.88 -12.89 -2.40
N SER A 21 -11.66 -12.88 -1.32
CA SER A 21 -11.14 -12.69 0.03
C SER A 21 -10.33 -13.90 0.53
N GLY A 22 -9.52 -13.69 1.57
CA GLY A 22 -8.68 -14.71 2.17
C GLY A 22 -7.21 -14.61 1.78
N THR A 23 -6.46 -15.66 2.11
CA THR A 23 -4.99 -15.64 1.98
C THR A 23 -4.52 -15.63 0.53
N LYS A 24 -3.75 -14.60 0.16
CA LYS A 24 -3.03 -14.49 -1.11
C LYS A 24 -1.58 -14.91 -0.93
N LYS A 25 -1.09 -15.76 -1.84
CA LYS A 25 0.33 -16.13 -1.93
C LYS A 25 0.93 -15.49 -3.17
N LYS A 26 1.98 -14.72 -2.97
CA LYS A 26 2.75 -14.08 -4.04
C LYS A 26 4.22 -14.55 -3.96
N SER A 27 5.02 -14.23 -4.97
CA SER A 27 6.44 -14.62 -5.02
C SER A 27 7.25 -14.13 -3.81
N PHE A 28 6.85 -13.00 -3.21
CA PHE A 28 7.55 -12.33 -2.12
C PHE A 28 6.95 -12.58 -0.73
N GLY A 29 5.81 -13.26 -0.61
CA GLY A 29 5.17 -13.49 0.68
C GLY A 29 3.69 -13.84 0.58
N LYS A 30 3.01 -13.87 1.71
CA LYS A 30 1.57 -14.12 1.81
C LYS A 30 0.92 -13.12 2.75
N TYR A 31 -0.34 -12.80 2.50
CA TYR A 31 -1.18 -11.88 3.28
C TYR A 31 -2.65 -12.19 3.06
N ASP A 32 -3.49 -11.73 3.96
CA ASP A 32 -4.94 -11.95 3.89
C ASP A 32 -5.64 -10.71 3.31
N ILE A 33 -6.72 -10.96 2.57
CA ILE A 33 -7.59 -9.93 2.00
C ILE A 33 -8.94 -10.00 2.68
N MET A 34 -9.37 -8.87 3.22
CA MET A 34 -10.63 -8.69 3.92
C MET A 34 -11.82 -9.07 3.05
N LYS A 35 -12.82 -9.69 3.66
CA LYS A 35 -14.08 -10.03 2.98
C LYS A 35 -14.73 -8.78 2.35
N GLY A 36 -15.18 -8.92 1.11
CA GLY A 36 -15.76 -7.80 0.33
C GLY A 36 -14.72 -7.01 -0.48
N TRP A 37 -13.44 -7.32 -0.33
CA TRP A 37 -12.36 -6.79 -1.15
C TRP A 37 -11.86 -7.86 -2.13
N SER A 38 -11.36 -7.44 -3.26
CA SER A 38 -10.82 -8.33 -4.30
C SER A 38 -9.69 -7.69 -5.07
N GLU A 39 -8.86 -8.54 -5.68
CA GLU A 39 -7.85 -8.08 -6.61
C GLU A 39 -8.53 -7.47 -7.85
N SER A 40 -8.08 -6.29 -8.24
CA SER A 40 -8.59 -5.54 -9.39
C SER A 40 -7.80 -5.89 -10.65
N ASP A 41 -8.45 -5.74 -11.81
CA ASP A 41 -7.85 -5.84 -13.14
C ASP A 41 -6.74 -4.78 -13.40
N TYR A 42 -6.59 -3.81 -12.48
CA TYR A 42 -5.48 -2.85 -12.50
C TYR A 42 -4.16 -3.42 -12.00
N SER A 43 -4.13 -4.64 -11.45
CA SER A 43 -2.89 -5.32 -11.01
C SER A 43 -1.94 -5.54 -12.20
N ARG A 44 -0.66 -5.12 -12.06
CA ARG A 44 0.38 -5.23 -13.10
C ARG A 44 1.77 -5.30 -12.48
N ASP A 45 2.68 -5.98 -13.15
CA ASP A 45 4.13 -5.95 -12.86
C ASP A 45 4.43 -6.23 -11.38
N GLU A 46 3.83 -7.29 -10.83
CA GLU A 46 3.95 -7.68 -9.41
C GLU A 46 3.46 -6.62 -8.41
N LYS A 47 2.62 -5.69 -8.85
CA LYS A 47 1.84 -4.77 -8.01
C LYS A 47 0.38 -5.20 -8.06
N TYR A 48 -0.13 -5.62 -6.93
CA TYR A 48 -1.47 -6.18 -6.77
C TYR A 48 -2.38 -5.13 -6.16
N VAL A 49 -3.35 -4.67 -6.94
CA VAL A 49 -4.31 -3.64 -6.55
C VAL A 49 -5.55 -4.30 -5.98
N TYR A 50 -5.94 -3.91 -4.79
CA TYR A 50 -7.15 -4.39 -4.12
C TYR A 50 -8.15 -3.26 -3.93
N VAL A 51 -9.42 -3.58 -4.18
CA VAL A 51 -10.54 -2.65 -4.14
C VAL A 51 -11.74 -3.31 -3.47
N LYS A 52 -12.62 -2.49 -2.88
CA LYS A 52 -13.93 -2.96 -2.48
C LYS A 52 -14.72 -3.36 -3.72
N LYS A 53 -15.36 -4.53 -3.71
CA LYS A 53 -16.14 -5.04 -4.84
C LYS A 53 -17.13 -4.01 -5.38
N GLY A 54 -17.08 -3.76 -6.69
CA GLY A 54 -17.98 -2.87 -7.41
C GLY A 54 -17.69 -1.37 -7.25
N THR A 55 -16.53 -0.97 -6.71
CA THR A 55 -16.16 0.44 -6.55
C THR A 55 -15.15 0.94 -7.56
N ASP A 56 -14.44 0.07 -8.26
CA ASP A 56 -13.39 0.36 -9.23
C ASP A 56 -13.88 0.91 -10.59
N ASN A 57 -15.18 1.17 -10.71
CA ASN A 57 -15.81 1.80 -11.87
C ASN A 57 -15.98 3.32 -11.73
N LYS A 58 -15.43 3.92 -10.67
CA LYS A 58 -15.45 5.36 -10.40
C LYS A 58 -14.13 5.98 -10.84
N ASP A 59 -14.10 7.30 -11.02
CA ASP A 59 -12.86 8.04 -11.34
C ASP A 59 -11.90 8.05 -10.15
N GLU A 60 -12.45 8.10 -8.92
CA GLU A 60 -11.73 8.03 -7.66
C GLU A 60 -12.32 6.90 -6.81
N PHE A 61 -11.50 5.94 -6.42
CA PHE A 61 -11.92 4.82 -5.59
C PHE A 61 -10.84 4.44 -4.57
N ASN A 62 -11.28 4.12 -3.36
CA ASN A 62 -10.39 3.64 -2.31
C ASN A 62 -9.75 2.33 -2.73
N ASN A 63 -8.45 2.24 -2.54
CA ASN A 63 -7.68 1.06 -2.91
C ASN A 63 -6.44 0.92 -2.04
N PHE A 64 -5.88 -0.28 -2.03
CA PHE A 64 -4.50 -0.46 -1.61
C PHE A 64 -3.75 -1.34 -2.62
N VAL A 65 -2.45 -1.10 -2.73
CA VAL A 65 -1.56 -1.80 -3.65
C VAL A 65 -0.49 -2.52 -2.85
N VAL A 66 -0.32 -3.81 -3.10
CA VAL A 66 0.72 -4.64 -2.47
C VAL A 66 1.81 -4.94 -3.47
N GLY A 67 3.04 -4.71 -3.11
CA GLY A 67 4.22 -5.02 -3.91
C GLY A 67 5.44 -5.24 -3.04
N SER A 68 6.55 -5.56 -3.65
CA SER A 68 7.83 -5.73 -2.94
C SER A 68 8.96 -5.01 -3.65
N GLY A 69 10.03 -4.79 -2.93
CA GLY A 69 11.25 -4.23 -3.48
C GLY A 69 12.48 -4.70 -2.72
N GLU A 70 13.64 -4.50 -3.35
CA GLU A 70 14.94 -4.71 -2.72
C GLU A 70 15.39 -3.45 -1.99
N SER A 71 16.21 -3.64 -0.97
CA SER A 71 16.81 -2.59 -0.17
C SER A 71 18.30 -2.87 0.01
N ASP A 72 19.11 -1.84 0.05
CA ASP A 72 20.54 -1.95 0.41
C ASP A 72 20.73 -2.12 1.93
N TYR A 73 19.67 -1.88 2.72
CA TYR A 73 19.69 -1.90 4.18
C TYR A 73 19.29 -3.28 4.71
N SER A 74 19.98 -3.74 5.75
CA SER A 74 19.58 -4.89 6.55
C SER A 74 18.33 -4.56 7.39
N GLU A 75 17.72 -5.58 8.00
CA GLU A 75 16.57 -5.40 8.88
C GLU A 75 16.91 -4.54 10.11
N GLU A 76 18.14 -4.65 10.63
CA GLU A 76 18.63 -3.86 11.76
C GLU A 76 18.90 -2.38 11.41
N GLU A 77 19.09 -2.08 10.12
CA GLU A 77 19.34 -0.72 9.60
C GLU A 77 18.05 0.02 9.20
N TYR A 78 16.89 -0.40 9.69
CA TYR A 78 15.59 0.17 9.32
C TYR A 78 15.50 1.69 9.54
N GLU A 79 16.20 2.27 10.53
CA GLU A 79 16.22 3.71 10.74
C GLU A 79 16.91 4.47 9.59
N GLN A 80 17.91 3.86 8.95
CA GLN A 80 18.57 4.44 7.78
C GLN A 80 17.68 4.36 6.56
N PHE A 81 16.96 3.24 6.40
CA PHE A 81 15.93 3.09 5.38
C PHE A 81 14.80 4.11 5.57
N GLU A 82 14.30 4.30 6.80
CA GLU A 82 13.29 5.30 7.14
C GLU A 82 13.71 6.71 6.71
N LYS A 83 14.95 7.12 7.04
CA LYS A 83 15.49 8.42 6.64
C LYS A 83 15.55 8.58 5.11
N ALA A 84 15.96 7.53 4.39
CA ALA A 84 15.99 7.55 2.94
C ALA A 84 14.59 7.73 2.32
N ILE A 85 13.59 7.03 2.85
CA ILE A 85 12.19 7.17 2.41
C ILE A 85 11.64 8.57 2.75
N LEU A 86 11.86 9.06 3.97
CA LEU A 86 11.44 10.41 4.38
C LEU A 86 12.03 11.49 3.47
N GLN A 87 13.30 11.37 3.09
CA GLN A 87 13.94 12.32 2.19
C GLN A 87 13.29 12.31 0.79
N GLN A 88 12.98 11.12 0.26
CA GLN A 88 12.31 10.98 -1.04
C GLN A 88 10.89 11.55 -1.01
N LEU A 89 10.11 11.23 0.03
CA LEU A 89 8.74 11.70 0.19
C LEU A 89 8.68 13.21 0.42
N SER A 90 9.55 13.76 1.25
CA SER A 90 9.64 15.22 1.50
C SER A 90 9.92 15.99 0.21
N SER A 91 10.78 15.46 -0.66
CA SER A 91 11.05 16.06 -1.96
C SER A 91 9.83 16.09 -2.88
N LYS A 92 8.99 15.04 -2.83
CA LYS A 92 7.74 14.98 -3.59
C LYS A 92 6.66 15.89 -3.04
N ILE A 93 6.51 15.93 -1.71
CA ILE A 93 5.50 16.77 -1.02
C ILE A 93 5.78 18.24 -1.23
N GLY A 94 7.04 18.65 -1.32
CA GLY A 94 7.40 20.03 -1.67
C GLY A 94 6.88 20.51 -3.03
N GLN A 95 6.38 19.60 -3.86
CA GLN A 95 5.74 19.89 -5.15
C GLN A 95 4.20 19.92 -5.09
N LEU A 96 3.61 19.56 -3.94
CA LEU A 96 2.17 19.52 -3.70
C LEU A 96 1.78 20.69 -2.81
N ASP A 97 0.75 21.45 -3.21
CA ASP A 97 0.26 22.58 -2.42
C ASP A 97 -0.37 22.08 -1.11
N ASN A 98 0.19 22.54 0.02
CA ASN A 98 -0.32 22.29 1.37
C ASN A 98 -0.48 20.80 1.77
N ALA A 99 0.29 19.91 1.19
CA ALA A 99 0.34 18.53 1.65
C ALA A 99 1.16 18.38 2.94
N THR A 100 0.78 17.42 3.78
CA THR A 100 1.51 17.08 5.01
C THR A 100 2.03 15.66 4.97
N LEU A 101 3.16 15.41 5.62
CA LEU A 101 3.78 14.10 5.77
C LEU A 101 3.96 13.77 7.26
N LYS A 102 3.53 12.59 7.65
CA LYS A 102 3.75 12.03 8.99
C LYS A 102 4.37 10.64 8.84
N GLY A 103 5.54 10.44 9.47
CA GLY A 103 6.20 9.13 9.56
C GLY A 103 6.10 8.55 10.98
N THR A 104 5.94 7.24 11.09
CA THR A 104 5.98 6.49 12.35
C THR A 104 6.64 5.13 12.14
N ALA A 105 7.29 4.60 13.19
CA ALA A 105 7.81 3.24 13.23
C ALA A 105 7.04 2.42 14.27
N GLY A 106 6.84 1.15 13.98
CA GLY A 106 6.12 0.20 14.83
C GLY A 106 6.45 -1.24 14.45
N THR A 107 5.52 -2.14 14.75
CA THR A 107 5.67 -3.58 14.50
C THR A 107 4.34 -4.14 14.01
N THR A 108 4.37 -5.05 13.03
CA THR A 108 3.18 -5.81 12.61
C THR A 108 2.81 -6.87 13.65
N ASP A 109 1.60 -7.44 13.58
CA ASP A 109 1.19 -8.55 14.44
C ASP A 109 2.07 -9.81 14.27
N GLN A 110 2.75 -9.92 13.12
CA GLN A 110 3.71 -11.00 12.84
C GLN A 110 5.11 -10.71 13.39
N GLY A 111 5.34 -9.54 14.00
CA GLY A 111 6.61 -9.17 14.63
C GLY A 111 7.63 -8.49 13.71
N TYR A 112 7.26 -8.16 12.48
CA TYR A 112 8.15 -7.42 11.55
C TYR A 112 8.16 -5.92 11.85
N THR A 113 9.30 -5.27 11.65
CA THR A 113 9.40 -3.82 11.70
C THR A 113 8.51 -3.20 10.63
N LEU A 114 7.66 -2.26 11.04
CA LEU A 114 6.70 -1.54 10.20
C LEU A 114 7.02 -0.04 10.20
N LEU A 115 7.33 0.51 9.03
CA LEU A 115 7.43 1.95 8.84
C LEU A 115 6.20 2.45 8.11
N THR A 116 5.55 3.48 8.65
CA THR A 116 4.32 4.05 8.09
C THR A 116 4.52 5.51 7.74
N PHE A 117 4.16 5.90 6.52
CA PHE A 117 4.23 7.29 6.05
C PHE A 117 2.88 7.70 5.49
N ALA A 118 2.20 8.62 6.17
CA ALA A 118 0.92 9.17 5.76
C ALA A 118 1.12 10.55 5.10
N ILE A 119 0.63 10.67 3.87
CA ILE A 119 0.59 11.91 3.09
C ILE A 119 -0.86 12.35 3.02
N THR A 120 -1.17 13.54 3.53
CA THR A 120 -2.50 14.14 3.41
C THR A 120 -2.43 15.32 2.46
N GLU A 121 -3.21 15.26 1.39
CA GLU A 121 -3.32 16.32 0.39
C GLU A 121 -4.36 17.37 0.79
N SER A 122 -4.30 18.55 0.18
CA SER A 122 -5.21 19.67 0.47
C SER A 122 -6.69 19.36 0.14
N ASN A 123 -6.96 18.46 -0.79
CA ASN A 123 -8.30 17.97 -1.12
C ASN A 123 -8.86 16.96 -0.10
N GLY A 124 -8.06 16.56 0.89
CA GLY A 124 -8.42 15.58 1.92
C GLY A 124 -8.08 14.12 1.60
N THR A 125 -7.58 13.82 0.40
CA THR A 125 -7.07 12.49 0.06
C THR A 125 -5.91 12.12 0.97
N VAL A 126 -5.92 10.90 1.49
CA VAL A 126 -4.83 10.35 2.30
C VAL A 126 -4.19 9.19 1.54
N THR A 127 -2.89 9.28 1.33
CA THR A 127 -2.07 8.16 0.83
C THR A 127 -1.16 7.71 1.96
N THR A 128 -1.30 6.46 2.36
CA THR A 128 -0.47 5.86 3.42
C THR A 128 0.39 4.75 2.84
N GLN A 129 1.68 4.81 3.11
CA GLN A 129 2.64 3.78 2.72
C GLN A 129 3.08 3.01 3.96
N TYR A 130 2.90 1.69 3.92
CA TYR A 130 3.31 0.74 4.94
C TYR A 130 4.46 -0.09 4.40
N TYR A 131 5.66 0.09 4.95
CA TYR A 131 6.83 -0.70 4.62
C TYR A 131 7.05 -1.76 5.69
N ILE A 132 6.88 -3.02 5.33
CA ILE A 132 7.20 -4.17 6.17
C ILE A 132 8.62 -4.57 5.83
N ILE A 133 9.53 -4.45 6.79
CA ILE A 133 10.97 -4.58 6.58
C ILE A 133 11.39 -6.04 6.69
N GLY A 134 12.21 -6.49 5.77
CA GLY A 134 12.91 -7.77 5.80
C GLY A 134 14.39 -7.58 5.47
N GLU A 135 15.15 -8.67 5.50
CA GLU A 135 16.58 -8.63 5.22
C GLU A 135 16.84 -8.22 3.76
N LYS A 136 17.35 -7.00 3.56
CA LYS A 136 17.63 -6.37 2.26
C LYS A 136 16.43 -6.33 1.29
N LYS A 137 15.23 -6.29 1.85
CA LYS A 137 13.97 -6.25 1.09
C LYS A 137 12.87 -5.59 1.92
N TYR A 138 11.80 -5.21 1.26
CA TYR A 138 10.59 -4.72 1.90
C TYR A 138 9.34 -5.19 1.14
N CYS A 139 8.24 -5.36 1.86
CA CYS A 139 6.91 -5.35 1.28
C CYS A 139 6.35 -3.93 1.45
N LEU A 140 5.86 -3.35 0.37
CA LEU A 140 5.16 -2.06 0.39
C LEU A 140 3.67 -2.31 0.18
N ILE A 141 2.86 -1.90 1.14
CA ILE A 141 1.43 -1.79 1.01
C ILE A 141 1.10 -0.30 0.98
N GLN A 142 0.57 0.19 -0.14
CA GLN A 142 0.21 1.60 -0.29
C GLN A 142 -1.29 1.73 -0.40
N GLU A 143 -1.88 2.42 0.55
CA GLU A 143 -3.28 2.78 0.58
C GLU A 143 -3.51 4.14 -0.07
N THR A 144 -4.61 4.28 -0.81
CA THR A 144 -5.16 5.57 -1.23
C THR A 144 -6.61 5.64 -0.79
N ASN A 145 -6.87 6.51 0.19
CA ASN A 145 -8.16 6.68 0.82
C ASN A 145 -8.71 8.09 0.50
N TYR A 146 -9.65 8.17 -0.44
CA TYR A 146 -10.19 9.43 -0.96
C TYR A 146 -11.22 10.07 -0.04
N ASP A 147 -11.98 9.27 0.70
CA ASP A 147 -13.14 9.71 1.50
C ASP A 147 -12.97 9.44 3.01
N LYS A 148 -11.76 9.06 3.45
CA LYS A 148 -11.43 8.71 4.85
C LYS A 148 -12.29 7.55 5.38
N SER A 149 -12.49 6.55 4.56
CA SER A 149 -13.22 5.34 4.91
C SER A 149 -12.46 4.50 5.92
N GLU A 150 -13.05 4.26 7.08
CA GLU A 150 -12.50 3.32 8.09
C GLU A 150 -12.41 1.90 7.52
N GLU A 151 -13.35 1.51 6.65
CA GLU A 151 -13.32 0.19 6.01
C GLU A 151 -12.10 0.02 5.07
N CYS A 152 -11.63 1.10 4.42
CA CYS A 152 -10.41 1.06 3.63
C CYS A 152 -9.19 0.88 4.53
N ASP A 153 -9.13 1.64 5.63
CA ASP A 153 -8.06 1.53 6.61
C ASP A 153 -8.02 0.11 7.21
N ASP A 154 -9.17 -0.46 7.59
CA ASP A 154 -9.28 -1.81 8.16
C ASP A 154 -8.83 -2.88 7.16
N ALA A 155 -9.27 -2.80 5.91
CA ALA A 155 -8.89 -3.76 4.88
C ALA A 155 -7.38 -3.72 4.57
N THR A 156 -6.80 -2.52 4.56
CA THR A 156 -5.36 -2.34 4.37
C THR A 156 -4.59 -2.89 5.56
N MET A 157 -5.04 -2.59 6.79
CA MET A 157 -4.38 -3.08 8.01
C MET A 157 -4.48 -4.60 8.18
N GLU A 158 -5.55 -5.24 7.71
CA GLU A 158 -5.62 -6.71 7.67
C GLU A 158 -4.50 -7.29 6.79
N ALA A 159 -4.28 -6.73 5.61
CA ALA A 159 -3.19 -7.15 4.74
C ALA A 159 -1.81 -6.88 5.37
N VAL A 160 -1.61 -5.72 6.03
CA VAL A 160 -0.35 -5.36 6.70
C VAL A 160 -0.05 -6.32 7.86
N ASN A 161 -1.02 -6.55 8.74
CA ASN A 161 -0.81 -7.35 9.95
C ASN A 161 -0.73 -8.86 9.70
N SER A 162 -1.37 -9.34 8.64
CA SER A 162 -1.31 -10.76 8.24
C SER A 162 -0.11 -11.11 7.37
N PHE A 163 0.63 -10.11 6.87
CA PHE A 163 1.75 -10.35 5.97
C PHE A 163 2.84 -11.21 6.63
N THR A 164 3.34 -12.19 5.86
CA THR A 164 4.54 -12.99 6.19
C THR A 164 5.38 -13.21 4.94
N TRP A 165 6.70 -13.18 5.12
CA TRP A 165 7.69 -13.50 4.08
C TRP A 165 7.58 -14.94 3.57
#